data_4cf5c85d91e8cd3da7b676c8d756fe6b
#
_entry.id   4cf5c85d91e8cd3da7b676c8d756fe6b
#
_cell.length_a   1.000
_cell.length_b   1.000
_cell.length_c   1.000
_cell.angle_alpha   90.00
_cell.angle_beta   90.00
_cell.angle_gamma   90.00
#
_symmetry.space_group_name_H-M   'P 1'
#
loop_
_entity.id
_entity.type
_entity.pdbx_description
1 polymer ?
#
loop_
_entity_poly.entity_id
_entity_poly.type
_entity_poly.pdbx_seq_one_letter_code
_entity_poly.pdbx_strand_id
1 'polypeptide(L)'
;IYPLVSLIFLVPIGNLVDRYRHKKILIYNFIFRLIIFLLFYAFYFLTNSSTILYLVIPFVILHSITVNINDTCYSASIHELVNDTKIQRLSSVTQTAIAIATMLSPAIGVILYNWLGFSGFILIEIIANILSLGVLLTMKFFYEHEEQEAKIKQNEKHQHGVKEIIQFLKENQIVKYIILVSVVLNFFYTSISIGVPFVVKEQLLLDNATVGILETMSAVGMLLASVSMSLLPDKKETNTLLTNRIRIPLFLLTIAIIGLGITFATSNTQVIISSVGGLFMGIIAFTLVILNIVVMTYLQSSIETNYLGRVMSTLFTLNTSIMPIGTIVFTYLFQKDINGGLIFIFGGVSLLIYTMIMLPRIYRILQKENIY
;
A
#
# COMPACT_ATOMS: atom_id res chain seq x y z
N ILE A 1 15.76 -0.32 -4.04
CA ILE A 1 16.23 -1.14 -2.90
C ILE A 1 15.04 -1.76 -2.16
N TYR A 2 14.04 -0.97 -1.72
CA TYR A 2 12.90 -1.45 -0.92
C TYR A 2 12.21 -2.71 -1.50
N PRO A 3 11.81 -2.77 -2.79
CA PRO A 3 11.16 -3.97 -3.34
C PRO A 3 12.06 -5.23 -3.33
N LEU A 4 13.37 -5.05 -3.56
CA LEU A 4 14.33 -6.18 -3.51
C LEU A 4 14.47 -6.71 -2.09
N VAL A 5 14.56 -5.82 -1.10
CA VAL A 5 14.58 -6.19 0.32
C VAL A 5 13.29 -6.92 0.70
N SER A 6 12.13 -6.43 0.26
CA SER A 6 10.84 -7.09 0.47
C SER A 6 10.81 -8.51 -0.08
N LEU A 7 11.34 -8.74 -1.30
CA LEU A 7 11.40 -10.07 -1.90
C LEU A 7 12.31 -11.03 -1.12
N ILE A 8 13.50 -10.57 -0.74
CA ILE A 8 14.48 -11.39 -0.02
C ILE A 8 13.95 -11.77 1.37
N PHE A 9 13.32 -10.81 2.06
CA PHE A 9 12.86 -10.99 3.45
C PHE A 9 11.40 -11.42 3.56
N LEU A 10 10.69 -11.70 2.45
CA LEU A 10 9.30 -12.14 2.42
C LEU A 10 9.02 -13.27 3.42
N VAL A 11 9.73 -14.39 3.27
CA VAL A 11 9.51 -15.58 4.10
C VAL A 11 10.02 -15.39 5.53
N PRO A 12 11.23 -14.85 5.76
CA PRO A 12 11.69 -14.55 7.12
C PRO A 12 10.75 -13.64 7.92
N ILE A 13 10.25 -12.56 7.31
CA ILE A 13 9.33 -11.62 7.98
C ILE A 13 7.99 -12.28 8.27
N GLY A 14 7.40 -12.99 7.29
CA GLY A 14 6.14 -13.71 7.50
C GLY A 14 6.25 -14.71 8.67
N ASN A 15 7.29 -15.54 8.66
CA ASN A 15 7.53 -16.51 9.74
C ASN A 15 7.79 -15.84 11.10
N LEU A 16 8.49 -14.70 11.13
CA LEU A 16 8.71 -13.93 12.35
C LEU A 16 7.38 -13.46 12.93
N VAL A 17 6.52 -12.89 12.09
CA VAL A 17 5.21 -12.33 12.49
C VAL A 17 4.28 -13.44 12.96
N ASP A 18 4.22 -14.57 12.26
CA ASP A 18 3.34 -15.69 12.65
C ASP A 18 3.79 -16.41 13.92
N ARG A 19 5.10 -16.34 14.26
CA ARG A 19 5.68 -17.11 15.37
C ARG A 19 5.65 -16.38 16.72
N TYR A 20 5.78 -15.07 16.71
CA TYR A 20 5.96 -14.29 17.93
C TYR A 20 4.81 -13.32 18.18
N ARG A 21 4.63 -12.90 19.43
CA ARG A 21 3.64 -11.89 19.82
C ARG A 21 3.87 -10.57 19.09
N HIS A 22 2.89 -10.10 18.35
CA HIS A 22 2.99 -8.92 17.49
C HIS A 22 3.44 -7.67 18.25
N LYS A 23 2.93 -7.40 19.46
CA LYS A 23 3.37 -6.26 20.27
C LYS A 23 4.87 -6.31 20.58
N LYS A 24 5.44 -7.49 20.89
CA LYS A 24 6.88 -7.63 21.15
C LYS A 24 7.70 -7.37 19.88
N ILE A 25 7.27 -7.94 18.75
CA ILE A 25 7.94 -7.70 17.45
C ILE A 25 7.97 -6.21 17.15
N LEU A 26 6.84 -5.51 17.27
CA LEU A 26 6.75 -4.08 17.02
C LEU A 26 7.67 -3.27 17.94
N ILE A 27 7.69 -3.57 19.25
CA ILE A 27 8.58 -2.88 20.20
C ILE A 27 10.06 -3.06 19.80
N TYR A 28 10.50 -4.30 19.53
CA TYR A 28 11.89 -4.56 19.11
C TYR A 28 12.20 -3.90 17.77
N ASN A 29 11.26 -3.89 16.85
CA ASN A 29 11.39 -3.23 15.55
C ASN A 29 11.57 -1.72 15.68
N PHE A 30 10.78 -1.05 16.54
CA PHE A 30 10.93 0.39 16.80
C PHE A 30 12.27 0.71 17.50
N ILE A 31 12.70 -0.10 18.46
CA ILE A 31 14.01 0.05 19.12
C ILE A 31 15.13 -0.14 18.09
N PHE A 32 15.06 -1.17 17.26
CA PHE A 32 16.06 -1.42 16.22
C PHE A 32 16.11 -0.29 15.20
N ARG A 33 14.96 0.21 14.78
CA ARG A 33 14.84 1.37 13.91
C ARG A 33 15.45 2.62 14.54
N LEU A 34 15.21 2.87 15.81
CA LEU A 34 15.81 3.98 16.56
C LEU A 34 17.34 3.88 16.58
N ILE A 35 17.88 2.69 16.81
CA ILE A 35 19.34 2.45 16.78
C ILE A 35 19.89 2.76 15.38
N ILE A 36 19.24 2.32 14.31
CA ILE A 36 19.66 2.58 12.92
C ILE A 36 19.73 4.09 12.66
N PHE A 37 18.70 4.85 13.06
CA PHE A 37 18.68 6.30 12.87
C PHE A 37 19.73 7.02 13.71
N LEU A 38 19.94 6.62 14.97
CA LEU A 38 20.98 7.20 15.84
C LEU A 38 22.39 6.93 15.29
N LEU A 39 22.66 5.70 14.83
CA LEU A 39 23.94 5.37 14.22
C LEU A 39 24.16 6.18 12.93
N PHE A 40 23.13 6.26 12.06
CA PHE A 40 23.23 7.05 10.84
C PHE A 40 23.47 8.52 11.14
N TYR A 41 22.80 9.10 12.13
CA TYR A 41 22.99 10.47 12.59
C TYR A 41 24.41 10.70 13.11
N ALA A 42 24.92 9.80 13.96
CA ALA A 42 26.28 9.89 14.49
C ALA A 42 27.34 9.81 13.38
N PHE A 43 27.21 8.85 12.46
CA PHE A 43 28.14 8.70 11.34
C PHE A 43 28.06 9.85 10.34
N TYR A 44 26.89 10.47 10.18
CA TYR A 44 26.72 11.63 9.32
C TYR A 44 27.68 12.79 9.69
N PHE A 45 27.94 13.03 10.97
CA PHE A 45 28.88 14.07 11.43
C PHE A 45 30.35 13.64 11.40
N LEU A 46 30.62 12.34 11.43
CA LEU A 46 31.97 11.80 11.45
C LEU A 46 32.56 11.57 10.07
N THR A 47 31.71 11.67 9.01
CA THR A 47 32.06 11.19 7.67
C THR A 47 32.10 12.35 6.66
N ASN A 48 33.07 12.32 5.74
CA ASN A 48 33.16 13.29 4.63
C ASN A 48 32.09 13.00 3.56
N SER A 49 31.70 14.04 2.80
CA SER A 49 30.62 14.00 1.80
C SER A 49 30.72 12.85 0.79
N SER A 50 31.95 12.44 0.40
CA SER A 50 32.17 11.35 -0.55
C SER A 50 31.90 9.96 0.03
N THR A 51 31.99 9.79 1.34
CA THR A 51 31.82 8.51 2.02
C THR A 51 30.36 8.27 2.50
N ILE A 52 29.57 9.35 2.58
CA ILE A 52 28.16 9.29 2.97
C ILE A 52 27.36 8.33 2.09
N LEU A 53 27.65 8.27 0.78
CA LEU A 53 26.95 7.38 -0.14
C LEU A 53 27.05 5.90 0.27
N TYR A 54 28.21 5.48 0.78
CA TYR A 54 28.42 4.11 1.28
C TYR A 54 27.63 3.81 2.56
N LEU A 55 27.31 4.83 3.36
CA LEU A 55 26.48 4.69 4.56
C LEU A 55 24.98 4.70 4.25
N VAL A 56 24.55 5.40 3.20
CA VAL A 56 23.14 5.46 2.80
C VAL A 56 22.61 4.10 2.35
N ILE A 57 23.41 3.31 1.63
CA ILE A 57 22.95 2.01 1.10
C ILE A 57 22.57 1.04 2.25
N PRO A 58 23.46 0.73 3.22
CA PRO A 58 23.10 -0.13 4.34
C PRO A 58 21.98 0.46 5.19
N PHE A 59 21.94 1.78 5.40
CA PHE A 59 20.87 2.46 6.10
C PHE A 59 19.51 2.20 5.41
N VAL A 60 19.40 2.40 4.09
CA VAL A 60 18.16 2.18 3.33
C VAL A 60 17.75 0.71 3.37
N ILE A 61 18.70 -0.23 3.31
CA ILE A 61 18.39 -1.67 3.41
C ILE A 61 17.80 -2.00 4.79
N LEU A 62 18.47 -1.60 5.87
CA LEU A 62 18.02 -1.86 7.23
C LEU A 62 16.69 -1.17 7.53
N HIS A 63 16.53 0.08 7.10
CA HIS A 63 15.26 0.81 7.21
C HIS A 63 14.13 0.11 6.45
N SER A 64 14.39 -0.37 5.22
CA SER A 64 13.41 -1.12 4.43
C SER A 64 12.94 -2.40 5.14
N ILE A 65 13.84 -3.12 5.82
CA ILE A 65 13.49 -4.29 6.63
C ILE A 65 12.54 -3.88 7.76
N THR A 66 12.85 -2.80 8.50
CA THR A 66 11.99 -2.34 9.61
C THR A 66 10.61 -1.91 9.13
N VAL A 67 10.50 -1.27 7.98
CA VAL A 67 9.20 -0.89 7.37
C VAL A 67 8.40 -2.12 7.02
N ASN A 68 8.99 -3.11 6.33
CA ASN A 68 8.30 -4.36 5.98
C ASN A 68 7.80 -5.13 7.21
N ILE A 69 8.62 -5.22 8.27
CA ILE A 69 8.20 -5.85 9.54
C ILE A 69 7.02 -5.08 10.14
N ASN A 70 7.09 -3.75 10.15
CA ASN A 70 6.04 -2.90 10.70
C ASN A 70 4.70 -3.13 9.99
N ASP A 71 4.70 -3.02 8.67
CA ASP A 71 3.49 -3.12 7.86
C ASP A 71 2.85 -4.50 7.94
N THR A 72 3.68 -5.55 7.85
CA THR A 72 3.22 -6.95 7.96
C THR A 72 2.68 -7.23 9.37
N CYS A 73 3.39 -6.82 10.40
CA CYS A 73 3.02 -7.08 11.79
C CYS A 73 1.77 -6.31 12.22
N TYR A 74 1.62 -5.03 11.85
CA TYR A 74 0.38 -4.29 12.12
C TYR A 74 -0.82 -4.90 11.40
N SER A 75 -0.67 -5.27 10.15
CA SER A 75 -1.76 -5.90 9.38
C SER A 75 -2.17 -7.25 9.96
N ALA A 76 -1.21 -8.04 10.45
CA ALA A 76 -1.48 -9.32 11.09
C ALA A 76 -2.08 -9.18 12.49
N SER A 77 -1.76 -8.10 13.22
CA SER A 77 -2.23 -7.87 14.60
C SER A 77 -3.66 -7.32 14.71
N ILE A 78 -4.39 -7.19 13.62
CA ILE A 78 -5.69 -6.52 13.59
C ILE A 78 -6.70 -7.13 14.57
N HIS A 79 -6.73 -8.47 14.66
CA HIS A 79 -7.63 -9.21 15.59
C HIS A 79 -7.25 -9.05 17.06
N GLU A 80 -6.00 -8.65 17.34
CA GLU A 80 -5.52 -8.36 18.71
C GLU A 80 -5.86 -6.93 19.13
N LEU A 81 -6.16 -6.04 18.16
CA LEU A 81 -6.44 -4.63 18.38
C LEU A 81 -7.92 -4.30 18.44
N VAL A 82 -8.73 -4.96 17.62
CA VAL A 82 -10.18 -4.69 17.53
C VAL A 82 -10.95 -5.98 17.28
N ASN A 83 -12.24 -5.96 17.68
CA ASN A 83 -13.16 -7.04 17.32
C ASN A 83 -13.44 -7.04 15.82
N ASP A 84 -13.79 -8.20 15.26
CA ASP A 84 -14.06 -8.41 13.83
C ASP A 84 -15.05 -7.40 13.24
N THR A 85 -16.07 -7.00 14.02
CA THR A 85 -17.05 -5.99 13.65
C THR A 85 -16.47 -4.58 13.43
N LYS A 86 -15.24 -4.32 13.87
CA LYS A 86 -14.58 -3.00 13.79
C LYS A 86 -13.38 -2.96 12.83
N ILE A 87 -13.05 -4.08 12.19
CA ILE A 87 -11.90 -4.18 11.28
C ILE A 87 -12.02 -3.16 10.13
N GLN A 88 -13.20 -3.08 9.48
CA GLN A 88 -13.43 -2.11 8.40
C GLN A 88 -13.22 -0.68 8.88
N ARG A 89 -13.73 -0.33 10.06
CA ARG A 89 -13.56 1.01 10.63
C ARG A 89 -12.10 1.33 10.92
N LEU A 90 -11.35 0.39 11.50
CA LEU A 90 -9.91 0.57 11.75
C LEU A 90 -9.14 0.74 10.45
N SER A 91 -9.41 -0.10 9.44
CA SER A 91 -8.80 0.01 8.11
C SER A 91 -9.10 1.37 7.46
N SER A 92 -10.35 1.86 7.56
CA SER A 92 -10.75 3.17 7.03
C SER A 92 -10.04 4.32 7.73
N VAL A 93 -9.92 4.28 9.07
CA VAL A 93 -9.18 5.30 9.85
C VAL A 93 -7.71 5.28 9.49
N THR A 94 -7.12 4.10 9.32
CA THR A 94 -5.72 3.95 8.87
C THR A 94 -5.51 4.58 7.48
N GLN A 95 -6.42 4.30 6.53
CA GLN A 95 -6.35 4.92 5.19
C GLN A 95 -6.55 6.43 5.23
N THR A 96 -7.42 6.92 6.11
CA THR A 96 -7.58 8.38 6.33
C THR A 96 -6.28 9.02 6.83
N ALA A 97 -5.61 8.39 7.79
CA ALA A 97 -4.33 8.86 8.30
C ALA A 97 -3.25 8.86 7.21
N ILE A 98 -3.18 7.80 6.39
CA ILE A 98 -2.27 7.71 5.24
C ILE A 98 -2.57 8.82 4.23
N ALA A 99 -3.85 9.06 3.90
CA ALA A 99 -4.26 10.09 2.94
C ALA A 99 -3.85 11.50 3.43
N ILE A 100 -4.09 11.82 4.71
CA ILE A 100 -3.68 13.09 5.32
C ILE A 100 -2.15 13.23 5.30
N ALA A 101 -1.43 12.18 5.70
CA ALA A 101 0.02 12.17 5.68
C ALA A 101 0.55 12.39 4.25
N THR A 102 0.06 11.65 3.26
CA THR A 102 0.48 11.78 1.85
C THR A 102 0.22 13.18 1.29
N MET A 103 -0.91 13.78 1.66
CA MET A 103 -1.27 15.15 1.24
C MET A 103 -0.35 16.21 1.85
N LEU A 104 -0.02 16.08 3.13
CA LEU A 104 0.73 17.10 3.86
C LEU A 104 2.26 16.91 3.79
N SER A 105 2.74 15.67 3.61
CA SER A 105 4.17 15.34 3.64
C SER A 105 5.03 16.18 2.70
N PRO A 106 4.67 16.43 1.42
CA PRO A 106 5.52 17.22 0.53
C PRO A 106 5.72 18.64 1.01
N ALA A 107 4.63 19.30 1.45
CA ALA A 107 4.69 20.67 1.93
C ALA A 107 5.46 20.79 3.27
N ILE A 108 5.14 19.93 4.23
CA ILE A 108 5.82 19.89 5.52
C ILE A 108 7.29 19.53 5.33
N GLY A 109 7.59 18.55 4.47
CA GLY A 109 8.96 18.12 4.18
C GLY A 109 9.84 19.25 3.65
N VAL A 110 9.35 20.04 2.70
CA VAL A 110 10.09 21.20 2.15
C VAL A 110 10.30 22.27 3.23
N ILE A 111 9.28 22.59 4.01
CA ILE A 111 9.38 23.59 5.08
C ILE A 111 10.41 23.14 6.13
N LEU A 112 10.32 21.93 6.61
CA LEU A 112 11.23 21.39 7.62
C LEU A 112 12.66 21.31 7.10
N TYR A 113 12.85 20.85 5.86
CA TYR A 113 14.17 20.78 5.26
C TYR A 113 14.82 22.16 5.11
N ASN A 114 14.06 23.17 4.70
CA ASN A 114 14.58 24.54 4.55
C ASN A 114 14.95 25.18 5.91
N TRP A 115 14.23 24.84 6.99
CA TRP A 115 14.50 25.40 8.32
C TRP A 115 15.59 24.69 9.08
N LEU A 116 15.65 23.37 8.98
CA LEU A 116 16.49 22.53 9.84
C LEU A 116 17.63 21.83 9.10
N GLY A 117 17.61 21.87 7.76
CA GLY A 117 18.56 21.12 6.94
C GLY A 117 18.40 19.61 7.07
N PHE A 118 19.30 18.86 6.44
CA PHE A 118 19.25 17.39 6.42
C PHE A 118 19.43 16.76 7.81
N SER A 119 20.35 17.28 8.62
CA SER A 119 20.60 16.77 9.99
C SER A 119 19.39 16.98 10.91
N GLY A 120 18.74 18.13 10.82
CA GLY A 120 17.52 18.41 11.57
C GLY A 120 16.36 17.51 11.14
N PHE A 121 16.29 17.18 9.85
CA PHE A 121 15.28 16.23 9.33
C PHE A 121 15.45 14.83 9.94
N ILE A 122 16.69 14.33 10.06
CA ILE A 122 16.97 13.06 10.73
C ILE A 122 16.58 13.10 12.22
N LEU A 123 16.82 14.22 12.91
CA LEU A 123 16.41 14.39 14.31
C LEU A 123 14.89 14.33 14.47
N ILE A 124 14.12 14.92 13.57
CA ILE A 124 12.65 14.83 13.56
C ILE A 124 12.21 13.36 13.43
N GLU A 125 12.83 12.59 12.53
CA GLU A 125 12.55 11.15 12.37
C GLU A 125 12.85 10.36 13.66
N ILE A 126 13.95 10.67 14.36
CA ILE A 126 14.28 10.06 15.65
C ILE A 126 13.19 10.38 16.68
N ILE A 127 12.79 11.65 16.80
CA ILE A 127 11.74 12.08 17.73
C ILE A 127 10.41 11.42 17.40
N ALA A 128 10.01 11.40 16.12
CA ALA A 128 8.79 10.74 15.65
C ALA A 128 8.79 9.24 15.97
N ASN A 129 9.94 8.56 15.84
CA ASN A 129 10.09 7.15 16.18
C ASN A 129 9.96 6.91 17.70
N ILE A 130 10.51 7.78 18.53
CA ILE A 130 10.37 7.72 19.99
C ILE A 130 8.90 7.93 20.40
N LEU A 131 8.22 8.92 19.82
CA LEU A 131 6.80 9.18 20.06
C LEU A 131 5.94 7.98 19.64
N SER A 132 6.22 7.41 18.46
CA SER A 132 5.52 6.22 17.96
C SER A 132 5.72 5.02 18.87
N LEU A 133 6.93 4.81 19.39
CA LEU A 133 7.21 3.77 20.40
C LEU A 133 6.42 4.04 21.68
N GLY A 134 6.38 5.30 22.16
CA GLY A 134 5.57 5.70 23.30
C GLY A 134 4.10 5.36 23.13
N VAL A 135 3.51 5.68 21.96
CA VAL A 135 2.12 5.31 21.62
C VAL A 135 1.95 3.80 21.62
N LEU A 136 2.85 3.05 20.97
CA LEU A 136 2.79 1.59 20.91
C LEU A 136 2.80 0.95 22.31
N LEU A 137 3.58 1.48 23.24
CA LEU A 137 3.63 0.97 24.62
C LEU A 137 2.29 1.13 25.34
N THR A 138 1.54 2.20 25.07
CA THR A 138 0.19 2.44 25.63
C THR A 138 -0.88 1.58 25.00
N MET A 139 -0.69 1.08 23.77
CA MET A 139 -1.67 0.25 23.06
C MET A 139 -1.88 -1.09 23.78
N LYS A 140 -3.14 -1.49 23.92
CA LYS A 140 -3.51 -2.80 24.48
C LYS A 140 -3.74 -3.77 23.32
N PHE A 141 -3.04 -4.91 23.38
CA PHE A 141 -3.21 -6.03 22.49
C PHE A 141 -3.93 -7.13 23.28
N PHE A 142 -5.05 -7.60 22.79
CA PHE A 142 -5.84 -8.65 23.42
C PHE A 142 -5.40 -9.99 22.84
N TYR A 143 -4.84 -10.85 23.71
CA TYR A 143 -4.44 -12.20 23.34
C TYR A 143 -5.41 -13.20 23.98
N GLU A 144 -5.94 -14.15 23.24
CA GLU A 144 -6.61 -15.31 23.80
C GLU A 144 -5.56 -16.24 24.42
N HIS A 145 -5.56 -16.31 25.76
CA HIS A 145 -4.44 -16.80 26.57
C HIS A 145 -4.11 -18.30 26.44
N GLU A 146 -5.02 -19.17 25.98
CA GLU A 146 -4.80 -20.63 26.02
C GLU A 146 -4.32 -21.25 24.70
N GLU A 147 -4.62 -20.65 23.56
CA GLU A 147 -4.23 -21.22 22.26
C GLU A 147 -2.78 -20.90 21.85
N GLN A 148 -2.18 -19.82 22.34
CA GLN A 148 -0.87 -19.39 21.87
C GLN A 148 0.30 -20.19 22.43
N GLU A 149 0.23 -20.69 23.67
CA GLU A 149 1.30 -21.54 24.22
C GLU A 149 1.32 -22.92 23.56
N ALA A 150 0.15 -23.45 23.19
CA ALA A 150 0.05 -24.69 22.43
C ALA A 150 0.55 -24.53 20.98
N LYS A 151 0.29 -23.38 20.35
CA LYS A 151 0.69 -23.07 18.96
C LYS A 151 2.19 -22.78 18.84
N ILE A 152 2.82 -22.16 19.85
CA ILE A 152 4.28 -21.93 19.88
C ILE A 152 5.03 -23.27 19.92
N LYS A 153 4.56 -24.25 20.70
CA LYS A 153 5.16 -25.59 20.80
C LYS A 153 4.95 -26.46 19.56
N GLN A 154 3.87 -26.27 18.82
CA GLN A 154 3.61 -27.00 17.56
C GLN A 154 4.38 -26.42 16.37
N ASN A 155 4.62 -25.10 16.32
CA ASN A 155 5.33 -24.43 15.24
C ASN A 155 6.87 -24.57 15.29
N GLU A 156 7.44 -25.13 16.36
CA GLU A 156 8.90 -25.40 16.39
C GLU A 156 9.37 -26.44 15.37
N LYS A 157 8.46 -27.21 14.77
CA LYS A 157 8.80 -28.28 13.81
C LYS A 157 8.71 -27.92 12.32
N HIS A 158 8.14 -26.75 11.96
CA HIS A 158 7.94 -26.44 10.54
C HIS A 158 8.52 -25.08 10.18
N GLN A 159 9.73 -25.09 9.62
CA GLN A 159 10.23 -23.98 8.79
C GLN A 159 9.39 -23.95 7.51
N HIS A 160 8.37 -23.13 7.50
CA HIS A 160 7.46 -23.01 6.38
C HIS A 160 8.11 -22.19 5.26
N GLY A 161 8.42 -22.87 4.16
CA GLY A 161 9.07 -22.28 2.99
C GLY A 161 8.06 -21.69 1.98
N VAL A 162 8.59 -21.07 0.93
CA VAL A 162 7.83 -20.55 -0.22
C VAL A 162 6.81 -21.57 -0.77
N LYS A 163 7.14 -22.87 -0.71
CA LYS A 163 6.24 -23.96 -1.16
C LYS A 163 4.89 -23.96 -0.42
N GLU A 164 4.88 -23.68 0.87
CA GLU A 164 3.63 -23.65 1.66
C GLU A 164 2.77 -22.45 1.37
N ILE A 165 3.40 -21.27 1.14
CA ILE A 165 2.66 -20.09 0.66
C ILE A 165 1.99 -20.41 -0.68
N ILE A 166 2.71 -21.05 -1.60
CA ILE A 166 2.15 -21.46 -2.89
C ILE A 166 1.03 -22.49 -2.71
N GLN A 167 1.21 -23.43 -1.79
CA GLN A 167 0.19 -24.44 -1.47
C GLN A 167 -1.05 -23.78 -0.85
N PHE A 168 -0.86 -22.91 0.15
CA PHE A 168 -1.95 -22.13 0.74
C PHE A 168 -2.75 -21.33 -0.31
N LEU A 169 -2.04 -20.66 -1.25
CA LEU A 169 -2.68 -19.92 -2.34
C LEU A 169 -3.38 -20.82 -3.37
N LYS A 170 -2.98 -22.09 -3.49
CA LYS A 170 -3.69 -23.07 -4.32
C LYS A 170 -4.97 -23.56 -3.64
N GLU A 171 -4.93 -23.75 -2.33
CA GLU A 171 -6.06 -24.18 -1.51
C GLU A 171 -7.07 -23.03 -1.34
N ASN A 172 -6.58 -21.79 -1.12
CA ASN A 172 -7.38 -20.58 -0.93
C ASN A 172 -7.46 -19.74 -2.21
N GLN A 173 -8.29 -20.19 -3.15
CA GLN A 173 -8.38 -19.57 -4.48
C GLN A 173 -8.81 -18.10 -4.43
N ILE A 174 -9.69 -17.69 -3.51
CA ILE A 174 -10.12 -16.30 -3.38
C ILE A 174 -8.93 -15.41 -3.02
N VAL A 175 -8.14 -15.77 -2.02
CA VAL A 175 -6.95 -15.03 -1.59
C VAL A 175 -5.99 -14.86 -2.77
N LYS A 176 -5.75 -15.93 -3.53
CA LYS A 176 -4.93 -15.89 -4.74
C LYS A 176 -5.45 -14.85 -5.76
N TYR A 177 -6.74 -14.86 -6.06
CA TYR A 177 -7.31 -13.93 -7.06
C TYR A 177 -7.31 -12.48 -6.55
N ILE A 178 -7.54 -12.26 -5.26
CA ILE A 178 -7.45 -10.93 -4.65
C ILE A 178 -6.01 -10.39 -4.77
N ILE A 179 -4.99 -11.20 -4.45
CA ILE A 179 -3.59 -10.80 -4.61
C ILE A 179 -3.27 -10.49 -6.08
N LEU A 180 -3.71 -11.32 -7.02
CA LEU A 180 -3.50 -11.08 -8.45
C LEU A 180 -4.14 -9.77 -8.92
N VAL A 181 -5.36 -9.47 -8.49
CA VAL A 181 -6.03 -8.20 -8.81
C VAL A 181 -5.24 -7.02 -8.22
N SER A 182 -4.81 -7.14 -6.97
CA SER A 182 -4.02 -6.10 -6.30
C SER A 182 -2.70 -5.81 -7.02
N VAL A 183 -1.97 -6.85 -7.44
CA VAL A 183 -0.71 -6.73 -8.20
C VAL A 183 -0.93 -6.00 -9.54
N VAL A 184 -1.97 -6.38 -10.28
CA VAL A 184 -2.30 -5.74 -11.56
C VAL A 184 -2.71 -4.29 -11.37
N LEU A 185 -3.49 -3.98 -10.32
CA LEU A 185 -3.84 -2.60 -9.99
C LEU A 185 -2.60 -1.76 -9.67
N ASN A 186 -1.65 -2.28 -8.88
CA ASN A 186 -0.40 -1.57 -8.58
C ASN A 186 0.47 -1.36 -9.83
N PHE A 187 0.50 -2.32 -10.75
CA PHE A 187 1.18 -2.14 -12.04
C PHE A 187 0.61 -0.95 -12.82
N PHE A 188 -0.73 -0.92 -13.01
CA PHE A 188 -1.35 0.18 -13.73
C PHE A 188 -1.32 1.51 -12.98
N TYR A 189 -1.36 1.50 -11.64
CA TYR A 189 -1.19 2.71 -10.82
C TYR A 189 0.17 3.38 -11.07
N THR A 190 1.22 2.60 -11.35
CA THR A 190 2.54 3.15 -11.70
C THR A 190 2.48 4.03 -12.95
N SER A 191 1.60 3.71 -13.93
CA SER A 191 1.40 4.56 -15.10
C SER A 191 0.88 5.94 -14.75
N ILE A 192 0.00 6.03 -13.75
CA ILE A 192 -0.58 7.29 -13.29
C ILE A 192 0.48 8.11 -12.54
N SER A 193 1.18 7.47 -11.59
CA SER A 193 2.20 8.12 -10.77
C SER A 193 3.34 8.74 -11.59
N ILE A 194 3.76 8.08 -12.68
CA ILE A 194 4.83 8.58 -13.56
C ILE A 194 4.25 9.41 -14.68
N GLY A 195 3.17 8.94 -15.29
CA GLY A 195 2.64 9.50 -16.52
C GLY A 195 1.96 10.85 -16.33
N VAL A 196 1.25 11.07 -15.22
CA VAL A 196 0.56 12.35 -14.99
C VAL A 196 1.53 13.52 -14.93
N PRO A 197 2.60 13.50 -14.08
CA PRO A 197 3.59 14.56 -14.10
C PRO A 197 4.29 14.70 -15.46
N PHE A 198 4.63 13.59 -16.10
CA PHE A 198 5.33 13.59 -17.40
C PHE A 198 4.47 14.23 -18.50
N VAL A 199 3.22 13.81 -18.67
CA VAL A 199 2.32 14.33 -19.69
C VAL A 199 2.05 15.81 -19.48
N VAL A 200 1.78 16.23 -18.24
CA VAL A 200 1.51 17.64 -17.93
C VAL A 200 2.73 18.52 -18.19
N LYS A 201 3.93 18.06 -17.82
CA LYS A 201 5.16 18.87 -17.90
C LYS A 201 5.85 18.80 -19.25
N GLU A 202 6.01 17.61 -19.81
CA GLU A 202 6.85 17.39 -20.99
C GLU A 202 6.04 17.41 -22.30
N GLN A 203 4.79 16.92 -22.27
CA GLN A 203 3.97 16.86 -23.49
C GLN A 203 3.02 18.05 -23.64
N LEU A 204 2.34 18.45 -22.55
CA LEU A 204 1.40 19.57 -22.58
C LEU A 204 2.06 20.91 -22.23
N LEU A 205 3.30 20.91 -21.73
CA LEU A 205 4.09 22.08 -21.34
C LEU A 205 3.35 23.03 -20.36
N LEU A 206 2.55 22.44 -19.46
CA LEU A 206 1.78 23.18 -18.45
C LEU A 206 2.58 23.39 -17.17
N ASP A 207 2.11 24.32 -16.32
CA ASP A 207 2.76 24.68 -15.07
C ASP A 207 2.74 23.59 -14.01
N ASN A 208 3.69 23.65 -13.06
CA ASN A 208 3.72 22.79 -11.87
C ASN A 208 2.44 22.89 -11.04
N ALA A 209 1.76 24.03 -11.06
CA ALA A 209 0.48 24.24 -10.42
C ALA A 209 -0.59 23.24 -10.90
N THR A 210 -0.58 22.89 -12.19
CA THR A 210 -1.49 21.89 -12.76
C THR A 210 -1.27 20.51 -12.12
N VAL A 211 -0.01 20.06 -12.01
CA VAL A 211 0.32 18.80 -11.32
C VAL A 211 -0.13 18.85 -9.86
N GLY A 212 0.14 19.97 -9.18
CA GLY A 212 -0.27 20.19 -7.80
C GLY A 212 -1.79 20.09 -7.59
N ILE A 213 -2.59 20.64 -8.53
CA ILE A 213 -4.05 20.54 -8.49
C ILE A 213 -4.50 19.08 -8.68
N LEU A 214 -3.91 18.35 -9.64
CA LEU A 214 -4.24 16.95 -9.89
C LEU A 214 -3.95 16.07 -8.66
N GLU A 215 -2.79 16.26 -8.03
CA GLU A 215 -2.40 15.55 -6.81
C GLU A 215 -3.31 15.93 -5.61
N THR A 216 -3.69 17.20 -5.48
CA THR A 216 -4.62 17.65 -4.45
C THR A 216 -6.00 17.00 -4.62
N MET A 217 -6.51 16.94 -5.84
CA MET A 217 -7.79 16.27 -6.14
C MET A 217 -7.72 14.77 -5.89
N SER A 218 -6.58 14.15 -6.14
CA SER A 218 -6.32 12.75 -5.74
C SER A 218 -6.40 12.60 -4.22
N ALA A 219 -5.73 13.45 -3.43
CA ALA A 219 -5.81 13.41 -1.97
C ALA A 219 -7.23 13.65 -1.44
N VAL A 220 -7.99 14.57 -2.03
CA VAL A 220 -9.42 14.76 -1.70
C VAL A 220 -10.22 13.48 -1.95
N GLY A 221 -10.00 12.81 -3.09
CA GLY A 221 -10.62 11.52 -3.40
C GLY A 221 -10.31 10.45 -2.36
N MET A 222 -9.03 10.34 -1.93
CA MET A 222 -8.61 9.42 -0.86
C MET A 222 -9.32 9.70 0.46
N LEU A 223 -9.41 10.97 0.87
CA LEU A 223 -10.09 11.37 2.10
C LEU A 223 -11.59 11.05 2.05
N LEU A 224 -12.27 11.40 0.95
CA LEU A 224 -13.69 11.11 0.77
C LEU A 224 -13.99 9.61 0.81
N ALA A 225 -13.15 8.78 0.19
CA ALA A 225 -13.28 7.33 0.23
C ALA A 225 -13.13 6.80 1.67
N SER A 226 -12.09 7.22 2.36
CA SER A 226 -11.78 6.78 3.72
C SER A 226 -12.90 7.15 4.70
N VAL A 227 -13.38 8.40 4.64
CA VAL A 227 -14.49 8.88 5.48
C VAL A 227 -15.77 8.12 5.13
N SER A 228 -16.11 7.97 3.84
CA SER A 228 -17.32 7.24 3.44
C SER A 228 -17.31 5.79 3.93
N MET A 229 -16.17 5.10 3.84
CA MET A 229 -16.04 3.73 4.33
C MET A 229 -16.10 3.62 5.85
N SER A 230 -15.60 4.63 6.59
CA SER A 230 -15.67 4.65 8.06
C SER A 230 -17.09 4.87 8.61
N LEU A 231 -17.96 5.52 7.82
CA LEU A 231 -19.36 5.77 8.18
C LEU A 231 -20.31 4.63 7.81
N LEU A 232 -19.86 3.70 6.94
CA LEU A 232 -20.66 2.54 6.60
C LEU A 232 -20.70 1.56 7.78
N PRO A 233 -21.89 0.99 8.11
CA PRO A 233 -21.98 0.02 9.19
C PRO A 233 -21.18 -1.24 8.85
N ASP A 234 -20.44 -1.73 9.85
CA ASP A 234 -19.75 -3.02 9.81
C ASP A 234 -20.78 -4.16 9.81
N LYS A 235 -21.38 -4.44 8.66
CA LYS A 235 -22.23 -5.62 8.50
C LYS A 235 -21.36 -6.81 8.14
N LYS A 236 -21.66 -7.99 8.74
CA LYS A 236 -21.10 -9.26 8.22
C LYS A 236 -21.35 -9.30 6.72
N GLU A 237 -20.27 -9.29 5.95
CA GLU A 237 -20.37 -9.23 4.50
C GLU A 237 -20.98 -10.52 3.96
N THR A 238 -22.16 -10.42 3.40
CA THR A 238 -22.66 -11.45 2.48
C THR A 238 -21.80 -11.42 1.23
N ASN A 239 -21.50 -12.58 0.63
CA ASN A 239 -20.65 -12.69 -0.56
C ASN A 239 -21.13 -11.82 -1.74
N THR A 240 -22.43 -11.52 -1.81
CA THR A 240 -23.02 -10.58 -2.76
C THR A 240 -22.60 -9.12 -2.48
N LEU A 241 -22.51 -8.72 -1.21
CA LEU A 241 -22.06 -7.38 -0.84
C LEU A 241 -20.57 -7.22 -1.13
N LEU A 242 -19.75 -8.21 -0.80
CA LEU A 242 -18.31 -8.21 -1.10
C LEU A 242 -18.07 -8.09 -2.61
N THR A 243 -18.79 -8.89 -3.40
CA THR A 243 -18.69 -8.85 -4.87
C THR A 243 -19.01 -7.46 -5.43
N ASN A 244 -20.08 -6.81 -4.95
CA ASN A 244 -20.46 -5.48 -5.41
C ASN A 244 -19.48 -4.41 -4.93
N ARG A 245 -18.94 -4.53 -3.71
CA ARG A 245 -17.93 -3.62 -3.16
C ARG A 245 -16.58 -3.70 -3.89
N ILE A 246 -16.30 -4.79 -4.60
CA ILE A 246 -15.13 -4.92 -5.47
C ILE A 246 -15.49 -4.52 -6.91
N ARG A 247 -16.63 -4.97 -7.43
CA ARG A 247 -17.02 -4.80 -8.83
C ARG A 247 -17.20 -3.33 -9.19
N ILE A 248 -18.00 -2.60 -8.41
CA ILE A 248 -18.34 -1.20 -8.73
C ILE A 248 -17.09 -0.31 -8.75
N PRO A 249 -16.21 -0.30 -7.69
CA PRO A 249 -14.99 0.49 -7.73
C PRO A 249 -14.03 0.08 -8.84
N LEU A 250 -13.90 -1.22 -9.18
CA LEU A 250 -13.05 -1.65 -10.29
C LEU A 250 -13.52 -1.08 -11.64
N PHE A 251 -14.81 -1.15 -11.94
CA PHE A 251 -15.34 -0.55 -13.18
C PHE A 251 -15.20 0.98 -13.19
N LEU A 252 -15.50 1.63 -12.06
CA LEU A 252 -15.37 3.08 -11.95
C LEU A 252 -13.91 3.52 -12.12
N LEU A 253 -12.96 2.76 -11.56
CA LEU A 253 -11.52 2.99 -11.74
C LEU A 253 -11.11 2.94 -13.22
N THR A 254 -11.53 1.88 -13.94
CA THR A 254 -11.17 1.74 -15.36
C THR A 254 -11.74 2.85 -16.20
N ILE A 255 -13.01 3.24 -15.96
CA ILE A 255 -13.67 4.36 -16.65
C ILE A 255 -12.93 5.68 -16.33
N ALA A 256 -12.53 5.90 -15.08
CA ALA A 256 -11.82 7.11 -14.68
C ALA A 256 -10.42 7.21 -15.32
N ILE A 257 -9.68 6.10 -15.44
CA ILE A 257 -8.38 6.08 -16.13
C ILE A 257 -8.57 6.38 -17.63
N ILE A 258 -9.58 5.80 -18.28
CA ILE A 258 -9.90 6.08 -19.68
C ILE A 258 -10.29 7.56 -19.84
N GLY A 259 -11.13 8.08 -18.94
CA GLY A 259 -11.55 9.48 -18.96
C GLY A 259 -10.39 10.46 -18.77
N LEU A 260 -9.46 10.15 -17.86
CA LEU A 260 -8.21 10.91 -17.70
C LEU A 260 -7.38 10.90 -18.99
N GLY A 261 -7.25 9.71 -19.60
CA GLY A 261 -6.53 9.55 -20.88
C GLY A 261 -7.17 10.34 -22.01
N ILE A 262 -8.50 10.32 -22.15
CA ILE A 262 -9.22 11.13 -23.12
C ILE A 262 -8.98 12.62 -22.88
N THR A 263 -9.05 13.07 -21.61
CA THR A 263 -8.80 14.48 -21.24
C THR A 263 -7.41 14.93 -21.69
N PHE A 264 -6.38 14.13 -21.44
CA PHE A 264 -5.01 14.43 -21.86
C PHE A 264 -4.77 14.31 -23.38
N ALA A 265 -5.54 13.45 -24.07
CA ALA A 265 -5.42 13.29 -25.51
C ALA A 265 -6.11 14.40 -26.31
N THR A 266 -7.17 15.00 -25.77
CA THR A 266 -8.04 15.92 -26.52
C THR A 266 -7.89 17.38 -26.12
N SER A 267 -7.31 17.68 -24.97
CA SER A 267 -7.21 19.05 -24.46
C SER A 267 -5.77 19.42 -24.08
N ASN A 268 -5.37 20.65 -24.46
CA ASN A 268 -4.11 21.27 -24.05
C ASN A 268 -4.38 22.46 -23.09
N THR A 269 -5.63 22.70 -22.71
CA THR A 269 -6.02 23.86 -21.91
C THR A 269 -5.84 23.55 -20.43
N GLN A 270 -5.04 24.36 -19.73
CA GLN A 270 -4.77 24.19 -18.29
C GLN A 270 -6.04 24.06 -17.46
N VAL A 271 -7.09 24.86 -17.75
CA VAL A 271 -8.35 24.83 -17.00
C VAL A 271 -9.06 23.49 -17.14
N ILE A 272 -9.12 22.92 -18.36
CA ILE A 272 -9.77 21.62 -18.60
C ILE A 272 -8.97 20.49 -17.94
N ILE A 273 -7.65 20.50 -18.08
CA ILE A 273 -6.76 19.51 -17.47
C ILE A 273 -6.90 19.55 -15.93
N SER A 274 -6.88 20.74 -15.33
CA SER A 274 -7.00 20.89 -13.87
C SER A 274 -8.37 20.50 -13.35
N SER A 275 -9.47 20.86 -14.04
CA SER A 275 -10.84 20.59 -13.57
C SER A 275 -11.29 19.17 -13.89
N VAL A 276 -11.32 18.80 -15.18
CA VAL A 276 -11.79 17.48 -15.61
C VAL A 276 -10.77 16.38 -15.28
N GLY A 277 -9.48 16.62 -15.54
CA GLY A 277 -8.41 15.70 -15.17
C GLY A 277 -8.33 15.52 -13.66
N GLY A 278 -8.48 16.62 -12.88
CA GLY A 278 -8.56 16.58 -11.42
C GLY A 278 -9.73 15.75 -10.90
N LEU A 279 -10.92 15.88 -11.52
CA LEU A 279 -12.07 15.04 -11.18
C LEU A 279 -11.76 13.55 -11.37
N PHE A 280 -11.19 13.18 -12.51
CA PHE A 280 -10.81 11.78 -12.75
C PHE A 280 -9.71 11.30 -11.81
N MET A 281 -8.71 12.10 -11.47
CA MET A 281 -7.71 11.79 -10.45
C MET A 281 -8.34 11.55 -9.08
N GLY A 282 -9.30 12.37 -8.69
CA GLY A 282 -10.09 12.18 -7.47
C GLY A 282 -10.87 10.86 -7.47
N ILE A 283 -11.53 10.53 -8.58
CA ILE A 283 -12.28 9.26 -8.73
C ILE A 283 -11.33 8.06 -8.70
N ILE A 284 -10.18 8.12 -9.36
CA ILE A 284 -9.16 7.07 -9.34
C ILE A 284 -8.71 6.80 -7.91
N ALA A 285 -8.31 7.85 -7.18
CA ALA A 285 -7.85 7.71 -5.81
C ALA A 285 -8.96 7.23 -4.87
N PHE A 286 -10.18 7.74 -5.02
CA PHE A 286 -11.36 7.30 -4.28
C PHE A 286 -11.60 5.79 -4.43
N THR A 287 -11.60 5.30 -5.66
CA THR A 287 -11.86 3.89 -5.95
C THR A 287 -10.74 2.97 -5.48
N LEU A 288 -9.47 3.39 -5.61
CA LEU A 288 -8.32 2.63 -5.13
C LEU A 288 -8.34 2.47 -3.61
N VAL A 289 -8.69 3.52 -2.86
CA VAL A 289 -8.80 3.44 -1.40
C VAL A 289 -9.93 2.53 -0.97
N ILE A 290 -11.10 2.59 -1.62
CA ILE A 290 -12.21 1.65 -1.34
C ILE A 290 -11.75 0.21 -1.58
N LEU A 291 -11.13 -0.07 -2.73
CA LEU A 291 -10.63 -1.41 -3.05
C LEU A 291 -9.61 -1.89 -2.01
N ASN A 292 -8.69 -1.01 -1.58
CA ASN A 292 -7.71 -1.35 -0.57
C ASN A 292 -8.38 -1.69 0.77
N ILE A 293 -9.31 -0.86 1.25
CA ILE A 293 -10.05 -1.12 2.50
C ILE A 293 -10.82 -2.44 2.42
N VAL A 294 -11.56 -2.68 1.32
CA VAL A 294 -12.35 -3.91 1.13
C VAL A 294 -11.44 -5.14 1.09
N VAL A 295 -10.36 -5.09 0.33
CA VAL A 295 -9.37 -6.19 0.23
C VAL A 295 -8.73 -6.48 1.58
N MET A 296 -8.25 -5.45 2.28
CA MET A 296 -7.61 -5.60 3.58
C MET A 296 -8.60 -6.16 4.62
N THR A 297 -9.81 -5.59 4.70
CA THR A 297 -10.85 -6.07 5.60
C THR A 297 -11.18 -7.54 5.34
N TYR A 298 -11.35 -7.93 4.08
CA TYR A 298 -11.64 -9.31 3.72
C TYR A 298 -10.50 -10.26 4.11
N LEU A 299 -9.25 -9.94 3.74
CA LEU A 299 -8.11 -10.80 4.08
C LEU A 299 -7.94 -10.94 5.60
N GLN A 300 -8.08 -9.83 6.32
CA GLN A 300 -7.93 -9.78 7.77
C GLN A 300 -9.06 -10.49 8.51
N SER A 301 -10.29 -10.52 7.98
CA SER A 301 -11.43 -11.19 8.61
C SER A 301 -11.59 -12.67 8.21
N SER A 302 -11.03 -13.09 7.07
CA SER A 302 -11.23 -14.43 6.50
C SER A 302 -10.06 -15.37 6.74
N ILE A 303 -8.88 -14.84 7.09
CA ILE A 303 -7.67 -15.65 7.25
C ILE A 303 -7.38 -15.84 8.73
N GLU A 304 -7.10 -17.09 9.12
CA GLU A 304 -6.67 -17.40 10.47
C GLU A 304 -5.39 -16.65 10.83
N THR A 305 -5.30 -16.20 12.09
CA THR A 305 -4.16 -15.40 12.60
C THR A 305 -2.80 -16.05 12.34
N ASN A 306 -2.73 -17.40 12.34
CA ASN A 306 -1.50 -18.16 12.10
C ASN A 306 -0.93 -18.03 10.69
N TYR A 307 -1.77 -17.71 9.70
CA TYR A 307 -1.38 -17.55 8.29
C TYR A 307 -1.41 -16.10 7.83
N LEU A 308 -2.01 -15.22 8.62
CA LEU A 308 -2.28 -13.83 8.25
C LEU A 308 -0.97 -13.05 7.98
N GLY A 309 0.05 -13.23 8.82
CA GLY A 309 1.34 -12.60 8.63
C GLY A 309 2.01 -12.96 7.30
N ARG A 310 1.95 -14.24 6.91
CA ARG A 310 2.49 -14.72 5.63
C ARG A 310 1.73 -14.19 4.44
N VAL A 311 0.40 -14.19 4.51
CA VAL A 311 -0.44 -13.66 3.44
C VAL A 311 -0.22 -12.16 3.27
N MET A 312 -0.15 -11.40 4.36
CA MET A 312 0.11 -9.95 4.31
C MET A 312 1.52 -9.65 3.79
N SER A 313 2.55 -10.37 4.26
CA SER A 313 3.91 -10.24 3.73
C SER A 313 3.95 -10.54 2.22
N THR A 314 3.26 -11.59 1.76
CA THR A 314 3.17 -11.93 0.33
C THR A 314 2.47 -10.83 -0.47
N LEU A 315 1.35 -10.31 0.02
CA LEU A 315 0.60 -9.23 -0.62
C LEU A 315 1.46 -7.97 -0.76
N PHE A 316 2.09 -7.51 0.33
CA PHE A 316 2.92 -6.31 0.32
C PHE A 316 4.15 -6.48 -0.57
N THR A 317 4.81 -7.64 -0.51
CA THR A 317 5.98 -7.91 -1.34
C THR A 317 5.63 -7.94 -2.82
N LEU A 318 4.58 -8.63 -3.21
CA LEU A 318 4.17 -8.69 -4.62
C LEU A 318 3.72 -7.32 -5.14
N ASN A 319 2.96 -6.57 -4.34
CA ASN A 319 2.52 -5.22 -4.70
C ASN A 319 3.69 -4.25 -4.87
N THR A 320 4.68 -4.30 -3.98
CA THR A 320 5.85 -3.41 -4.08
C THR A 320 6.83 -3.86 -5.15
N SER A 321 6.95 -5.16 -5.39
CA SER A 321 7.87 -5.69 -6.42
C SER A 321 7.42 -5.44 -7.85
N ILE A 322 6.11 -5.29 -8.08
CA ILE A 322 5.59 -4.98 -9.41
C ILE A 322 5.82 -3.52 -9.80
N MET A 323 5.94 -2.61 -8.81
CA MET A 323 6.08 -1.17 -9.09
C MET A 323 7.34 -0.82 -9.88
N PRO A 324 8.56 -1.32 -9.59
CA PRO A 324 9.74 -1.09 -10.42
C PRO A 324 9.57 -1.58 -11.86
N ILE A 325 8.90 -2.72 -12.05
CA ILE A 325 8.61 -3.25 -13.39
C ILE A 325 7.67 -2.30 -14.12
N GLY A 326 6.60 -1.85 -13.46
CA GLY A 326 5.70 -0.83 -14.00
C GLY A 326 6.45 0.46 -14.33
N THR A 327 7.33 0.93 -13.43
CA THR A 327 8.16 2.12 -13.65
C THR A 327 8.98 2.01 -14.93
N ILE A 328 9.70 0.91 -15.15
CA ILE A 328 10.52 0.72 -16.35
C ILE A 328 9.63 0.72 -17.61
N VAL A 329 8.55 -0.06 -17.60
CA VAL A 329 7.63 -0.19 -18.73
C VAL A 329 7.01 1.15 -19.08
N PHE A 330 6.40 1.84 -18.11
CA PHE A 330 5.68 3.10 -18.39
C PHE A 330 6.63 4.25 -18.67
N THR A 331 7.81 4.33 -18.01
CA THR A 331 8.83 5.33 -18.37
C THR A 331 9.25 5.17 -19.82
N TYR A 332 9.51 3.93 -20.27
CA TYR A 332 9.85 3.65 -21.66
C TYR A 332 8.71 4.04 -22.63
N LEU A 333 7.46 3.74 -22.29
CA LEU A 333 6.31 4.09 -23.12
C LEU A 333 6.09 5.61 -23.22
N PHE A 334 6.18 6.33 -22.11
CA PHE A 334 5.99 7.79 -22.10
C PHE A 334 7.14 8.56 -22.77
N GLN A 335 8.36 8.01 -22.82
CA GLN A 335 9.48 8.60 -23.55
C GLN A 335 9.40 8.41 -25.07
N LYS A 336 8.48 7.58 -25.56
CA LYS A 336 8.19 7.50 -27.00
C LYS A 336 7.38 8.70 -27.45
N ASP A 337 7.49 9.07 -28.73
CA ASP A 337 6.68 10.12 -29.36
C ASP A 337 5.20 9.72 -29.54
N ILE A 338 4.62 9.19 -28.47
CA ILE A 338 3.21 8.77 -28.40
C ILE A 338 2.49 9.75 -27.47
N ASN A 339 1.30 10.17 -27.86
CA ASN A 339 0.44 10.97 -26.98
C ASN A 339 0.18 10.21 -25.66
N GLY A 340 0.60 10.78 -24.53
CA GLY A 340 0.49 10.15 -23.23
C GLY A 340 -0.94 9.82 -22.81
N GLY A 341 -1.92 10.60 -23.30
CA GLY A 341 -3.34 10.29 -23.11
C GLY A 341 -3.73 8.94 -23.72
N LEU A 342 -3.17 8.56 -24.87
CA LEU A 342 -3.41 7.24 -25.47
C LEU A 342 -2.86 6.10 -24.62
N ILE A 343 -1.72 6.32 -23.91
CA ILE A 343 -1.15 5.32 -23.00
C ILE A 343 -2.11 5.07 -21.83
N PHE A 344 -2.72 6.10 -21.27
CA PHE A 344 -3.75 5.95 -20.23
C PHE A 344 -5.01 5.26 -20.74
N ILE A 345 -5.49 5.61 -21.96
CA ILE A 345 -6.66 4.94 -22.58
C ILE A 345 -6.36 3.46 -22.76
N PHE A 346 -5.20 3.12 -23.33
CA PHE A 346 -4.81 1.73 -23.53
C PHE A 346 -4.67 0.96 -22.18
N GLY A 347 -4.05 1.60 -21.19
CA GLY A 347 -3.95 1.05 -19.84
C GLY A 347 -5.33 0.81 -19.19
N GLY A 348 -6.22 1.79 -19.28
CA GLY A 348 -7.60 1.68 -18.77
C GLY A 348 -8.42 0.60 -19.49
N VAL A 349 -8.32 0.51 -20.81
CA VAL A 349 -8.98 -0.56 -21.61
C VAL A 349 -8.41 -1.94 -21.25
N SER A 350 -7.09 -2.07 -21.12
CA SER A 350 -6.46 -3.32 -20.72
C SER A 350 -6.91 -3.75 -19.31
N LEU A 351 -7.01 -2.81 -18.38
CA LEU A 351 -7.51 -3.06 -17.03
C LEU A 351 -9.01 -3.42 -17.04
N LEU A 352 -9.82 -2.81 -17.92
CA LEU A 352 -11.22 -3.15 -18.11
C LEU A 352 -11.38 -4.58 -18.58
N ILE A 353 -10.63 -5.00 -19.60
CA ILE A 353 -10.64 -6.37 -20.12
C ILE A 353 -10.23 -7.35 -19.01
N TYR A 354 -9.17 -7.05 -18.28
CA TYR A 354 -8.73 -7.85 -17.14
C TYR A 354 -9.83 -7.98 -16.08
N THR A 355 -10.48 -6.87 -15.74
CA THR A 355 -11.60 -6.84 -14.77
C THR A 355 -12.77 -7.72 -15.23
N MET A 356 -13.15 -7.64 -16.50
CA MET A 356 -14.21 -8.47 -17.10
C MET A 356 -13.91 -9.97 -17.05
N ILE A 357 -12.63 -10.35 -17.15
CA ILE A 357 -12.21 -11.76 -17.08
C ILE A 357 -12.14 -12.25 -15.62
N MET A 358 -11.66 -11.42 -14.69
CA MET A 358 -11.40 -11.81 -13.30
C MET A 358 -12.65 -11.80 -12.42
N LEU A 359 -13.53 -10.81 -12.57
CA LEU A 359 -14.73 -10.71 -11.73
C LEU A 359 -15.64 -11.95 -11.77
N PRO A 360 -15.97 -12.55 -12.94
CA PRO A 360 -16.77 -13.76 -12.96
C PRO A 360 -16.10 -14.95 -12.26
N ARG A 361 -14.76 -15.01 -12.29
CA ARG A 361 -14.00 -16.07 -11.60
C ARG A 361 -14.09 -15.92 -10.08
N ILE A 362 -13.88 -14.70 -9.58
CA ILE A 362 -14.02 -14.37 -8.15
C ILE A 362 -15.45 -14.67 -7.68
N TYR A 363 -16.46 -14.25 -8.46
CA TYR A 363 -17.86 -14.49 -8.13
C TYR A 363 -18.21 -15.98 -8.02
N ARG A 364 -17.76 -16.81 -8.97
CA ARG A 364 -17.99 -18.26 -8.95
C ARG A 364 -17.37 -18.94 -7.73
N ILE A 365 -16.21 -18.46 -7.27
CA ILE A 365 -15.52 -19.03 -6.10
C ILE A 365 -16.27 -18.63 -4.82
N LEU A 366 -16.65 -17.36 -4.69
CA LEU A 366 -17.44 -16.87 -3.57
C LEU A 366 -18.79 -17.58 -3.44
N GLN A 367 -19.43 -17.95 -4.55
CA GLN A 367 -20.66 -18.74 -4.53
C GLN A 367 -20.44 -20.18 -4.06
N LYS A 368 -19.32 -20.80 -4.42
CA LYS A 368 -19.02 -22.18 -4.01
C LYS A 368 -18.73 -22.28 -2.50
N GLU A 369 -18.06 -21.27 -1.91
CA GLU A 369 -17.81 -21.25 -0.46
C GLU A 369 -19.06 -21.00 0.41
N ASN A 370 -20.16 -20.48 -0.16
CA ASN A 370 -21.45 -20.36 0.54
C ASN A 370 -22.26 -21.65 0.59
N ILE A 371 -21.84 -22.72 -0.08
CA ILE A 371 -22.60 -23.98 -0.16
C ILE A 371 -22.09 -25.01 0.87
N TYR A 372 -20.99 -24.69 1.57
CA TYR A 372 -20.47 -25.47 2.67
C TYR A 372 -20.43 -24.65 3.96
#